data_937a4d5b6825584b5aa8f7fdb36427ee
#
_entry.id   937a4d5b6825584b5aa8f7fdb36427ee
#
_cell.length_a   1.000
_cell.length_b   1.000
_cell.length_c   1.000
_cell.angle_alpha   90.00
_cell.angle_beta   90.00
_cell.angle_gamma   90.00
#
_symmetry.space_group_name_H-M   'P 1'
#
loop_
_entity.id
_entity.type
_entity.pdbx_description
1 polymer ?
#
loop_
_entity_poly.entity_id
_entity_poly.type
_entity_poly.pdbx_seq_one_letter_code
_entity_poly.pdbx_strand_id
1 'polypeptide(L)'
;MRRSIPRSGRAAIVAVASLALLAGCAASSGADPAEPVELAAGEPGAAEDTDITVAIPFPDITMYSMYVLATDLGYYEEEGLTVEVITADNVTAAVASGSADIGVESTGTVIEAIRGGVEVDLVSGHYCRQNFDFAVQPGVESVDDLDGTSVVLAGTPGDPAEFQRKRVLKEEGWDLDTVNVEVVYPGPGSESWTEFFVNDKISLQPFYGDDRPALEEHGAEFPVEALRNWANDVMVSGSSYVAENPNTMVRFLRATLKATDYMTAPAPGEFPENVDSVLDIYEANDFDVSALRGSDSVWVLDGHLACQNLYFGTEAWDTTVETQELQPIEFDESQLVYLEKAQELLGLDNEGPETLPYP
;
A
#
# COMPACT_ATOMS: atom_id res chain seq x y z
N MET A 1 69.54 12.87 4.03
CA MET A 1 69.99 14.23 3.69
C MET A 1 68.94 15.23 4.08
N ARG A 2 69.30 16.07 5.05
CA ARG A 2 68.49 17.20 5.54
C ARG A 2 68.58 18.39 4.58
N ARG A 3 67.52 19.16 4.42
CA ARG A 3 67.48 20.64 4.22
C ARG A 3 66.04 21.07 4.30
N SER A 4 65.50 21.67 5.36
CA SER A 4 65.65 23.02 5.95
C SER A 4 64.96 24.10 5.13
N ILE A 5 63.99 24.67 5.82
CA ILE A 5 63.08 25.83 5.69
C ILE A 5 63.77 27.16 5.30
N PRO A 6 63.05 28.14 4.75
CA PRO A 6 62.85 29.32 5.61
C PRO A 6 61.42 29.88 5.64
N ARG A 7 61.15 30.48 6.81
CA ARG A 7 60.05 31.38 7.15
C ARG A 7 60.36 32.82 6.76
N SER A 8 59.35 33.55 6.34
CA SER A 8 59.16 35.01 6.55
C SER A 8 57.69 35.34 6.23
N GLY A 9 56.84 36.05 6.95
CA GLY A 9 57.02 37.02 7.98
C GLY A 9 56.09 38.20 7.70
N ARG A 10 55.14 38.50 8.63
CA ARG A 10 54.38 39.76 8.82
C ARG A 10 53.26 40.06 7.80
N ALA A 11 52.04 40.51 8.17
CA ALA A 11 51.69 41.56 9.13
C ALA A 11 50.22 41.40 9.60
N ALA A 12 49.97 41.87 10.82
CA ALA A 12 48.66 41.97 11.48
C ALA A 12 47.85 43.15 10.94
N ILE A 13 46.54 42.95 10.77
CA ILE A 13 45.56 44.05 10.74
C ILE A 13 44.45 43.66 11.72
N VAL A 14 44.31 44.51 12.73
CA VAL A 14 43.25 44.51 13.72
C VAL A 14 42.01 45.12 13.10
N ALA A 15 40.90 44.42 13.11
CA ALA A 15 39.59 45.00 12.85
C ALA A 15 38.63 44.61 14.00
N VAL A 16 38.10 45.65 14.58
CA VAL A 16 37.17 45.68 15.70
C VAL A 16 35.84 45.11 15.24
N ALA A 17 35.35 44.05 15.89
CA ALA A 17 34.04 43.46 15.65
C ALA A 17 33.05 43.94 16.72
N SER A 18 32.00 44.57 16.24
CA SER A 18 30.83 44.97 17.03
C SER A 18 30.00 43.74 17.44
N LEU A 19 29.77 43.57 18.74
CA LEU A 19 28.78 42.61 19.26
C LEU A 19 27.38 43.15 18.90
N ALA A 20 26.67 42.40 18.05
CA ALA A 20 25.23 42.50 17.93
C ALA A 20 24.61 41.34 18.74
N LEU A 21 23.89 41.68 19.79
CA LEU A 21 23.04 40.75 20.52
C LEU A 21 21.88 40.29 19.60
N LEU A 22 21.89 39.04 19.21
CA LEU A 22 20.75 38.37 18.61
C LEU A 22 19.89 37.80 19.74
N ALA A 23 18.83 38.51 20.08
CA ALA A 23 17.67 37.91 20.72
C ALA A 23 16.91 37.16 19.64
N GLY A 24 17.23 35.88 19.45
CA GLY A 24 16.47 34.99 18.60
C GLY A 24 15.22 34.55 19.36
N CYS A 25 14.06 35.14 19.05
CA CYS A 25 12.78 34.51 19.29
C CYS A 25 12.76 33.21 18.50
N ALA A 26 12.68 32.09 19.19
CA ALA A 26 12.23 30.85 18.60
C ALA A 26 10.76 31.04 18.19
N ALA A 27 10.55 31.45 16.95
CA ALA A 27 9.28 31.26 16.30
C ALA A 27 9.20 29.76 15.98
N SER A 28 8.36 29.03 16.69
CA SER A 28 7.84 27.77 16.21
C SER A 28 7.11 28.12 14.91
N SER A 29 7.73 27.81 13.80
CA SER A 29 7.03 27.75 12.53
C SER A 29 6.11 26.53 12.57
N GLY A 30 4.91 26.71 13.13
CA GLY A 30 3.79 25.92 12.69
C GLY A 30 3.66 26.24 11.20
N ALA A 31 3.87 25.28 10.35
CA ALA A 31 3.47 25.40 8.97
C ALA A 31 1.97 25.71 9.01
N ASP A 32 1.55 26.84 8.44
CA ASP A 32 0.12 27.04 8.17
C ASP A 32 -0.33 25.87 7.32
N PRO A 33 -1.52 25.31 7.59
CA PRO A 33 -2.10 24.27 6.73
C PRO A 33 -2.05 24.79 5.29
N ALA A 34 -1.55 23.94 4.38
CA ALA A 34 -1.49 24.29 2.97
C ALA A 34 -2.88 24.76 2.51
N GLU A 35 -2.92 25.90 1.80
CA GLU A 35 -4.20 26.35 1.24
C GLU A 35 -4.73 25.24 0.30
N PRO A 36 -6.03 24.96 0.33
CA PRO A 36 -6.64 23.96 -0.55
C PRO A 36 -6.27 24.24 -2.00
N VAL A 37 -5.76 23.23 -2.72
CA VAL A 37 -5.43 23.38 -4.14
C VAL A 37 -6.73 23.50 -4.94
N GLU A 38 -6.95 24.64 -5.57
CA GLU A 38 -8.11 24.86 -6.43
C GLU A 38 -7.79 24.36 -7.84
N LEU A 39 -8.30 23.17 -8.19
CA LEU A 39 -8.14 22.60 -9.53
C LEU A 39 -9.05 23.31 -10.53
N ALA A 40 -8.55 23.50 -11.74
CA ALA A 40 -9.32 24.10 -12.84
C ALA A 40 -10.55 23.24 -13.17
N ALA A 41 -11.68 23.89 -13.52
CA ALA A 41 -12.86 23.20 -14.01
C ALA A 41 -12.58 22.59 -15.39
N GLY A 42 -13.09 21.37 -15.64
CA GLY A 42 -12.94 20.64 -16.91
C GLY A 42 -11.65 19.82 -16.98
N GLU A 43 -11.18 19.57 -18.19
CA GLU A 43 -9.98 18.76 -18.44
C GLU A 43 -8.73 19.35 -17.79
N PRO A 44 -7.82 18.52 -17.25
CA PRO A 44 -6.57 19.00 -16.67
C PRO A 44 -5.69 19.64 -17.75
N GLY A 45 -4.86 20.57 -17.34
CA GLY A 45 -3.80 21.15 -18.16
C GLY A 45 -2.80 20.09 -18.67
N ALA A 46 -1.74 20.52 -19.33
CA ALA A 46 -0.63 19.64 -19.63
C ALA A 46 0.00 19.16 -18.31
N ALA A 47 0.49 17.92 -18.27
CA ALA A 47 1.25 17.42 -17.16
C ALA A 47 2.47 18.32 -16.92
N GLU A 48 2.75 18.63 -15.67
CA GLU A 48 3.94 19.38 -15.27
C GLU A 48 5.18 18.49 -15.34
N ASP A 49 5.02 17.24 -14.92
CA ASP A 49 5.99 16.16 -15.04
C ASP A 49 5.37 15.02 -15.86
N THR A 50 6.14 14.46 -16.80
CA THR A 50 5.68 13.41 -17.71
C THR A 50 6.34 12.06 -17.45
N ASP A 51 7.40 12.02 -16.66
CA ASP A 51 8.18 10.82 -16.37
C ASP A 51 8.03 10.48 -14.89
N ILE A 52 7.08 9.60 -14.57
CA ILE A 52 6.64 9.29 -13.20
C ILE A 52 7.29 8.01 -12.69
N THR A 53 7.90 8.07 -11.54
CA THR A 53 8.42 6.91 -10.81
C THR A 53 7.46 6.51 -9.69
N VAL A 54 6.92 5.30 -9.76
CA VAL A 54 6.07 4.70 -8.71
C VAL A 54 6.89 3.72 -7.89
N ALA A 55 7.00 3.95 -6.59
CA ALA A 55 7.66 3.04 -5.66
C ALA A 55 6.65 2.07 -5.02
N ILE A 56 6.98 0.78 -5.03
CA ILE A 56 6.23 -0.28 -4.34
C ILE A 56 7.17 -1.03 -3.40
N PRO A 57 6.68 -1.66 -2.31
CA PRO A 57 7.56 -2.35 -1.36
C PRO A 57 8.15 -3.65 -1.92
N PHE A 58 7.43 -4.35 -2.78
CA PHE A 58 7.87 -5.59 -3.44
C PHE A 58 7.05 -5.84 -4.72
N PRO A 59 7.59 -6.55 -5.71
CA PRO A 59 6.86 -6.86 -6.93
C PRO A 59 5.86 -8.00 -6.67
N ASP A 60 4.59 -7.67 -6.58
CA ASP A 60 3.50 -8.62 -6.44
C ASP A 60 2.38 -8.27 -7.43
N ILE A 61 1.99 -9.27 -8.21
CA ILE A 61 1.01 -9.11 -9.28
C ILE A 61 -0.40 -8.90 -8.72
N THR A 62 -0.70 -9.53 -7.60
CA THR A 62 -2.02 -9.43 -6.98
C THR A 62 -2.22 -8.08 -6.30
N MET A 63 -1.13 -7.39 -5.96
CA MET A 63 -1.19 -6.13 -5.22
C MET A 63 -0.88 -4.88 -6.06
N TYR A 64 -0.06 -4.98 -7.11
CA TYR A 64 0.41 -3.77 -7.83
C TYR A 64 0.18 -3.84 -9.34
N SER A 65 -0.66 -4.75 -9.76
CA SER A 65 -0.92 -5.04 -11.17
C SER A 65 -1.52 -3.88 -11.98
N MET A 66 -2.27 -2.99 -11.33
CA MET A 66 -2.92 -1.87 -12.01
C MET A 66 -1.93 -0.95 -12.75
N TYR A 67 -0.70 -0.82 -12.24
CA TYR A 67 0.33 0.00 -12.90
C TYR A 67 0.86 -0.65 -14.17
N VAL A 68 1.04 -1.98 -14.15
CA VAL A 68 1.43 -2.77 -15.32
C VAL A 68 0.33 -2.71 -16.37
N LEU A 69 -0.92 -2.92 -15.97
CA LEU A 69 -2.08 -2.83 -16.86
C LEU A 69 -2.22 -1.44 -17.47
N ALA A 70 -2.13 -0.38 -16.66
CA ALA A 70 -2.22 0.99 -17.16
C ALA A 70 -1.13 1.31 -18.19
N THR A 71 0.07 0.76 -18.01
CA THR A 71 1.19 0.90 -18.95
C THR A 71 0.92 0.15 -20.25
N ASP A 72 0.62 -1.16 -20.19
CA ASP A 72 0.50 -2.01 -21.37
C ASP A 72 -0.77 -1.73 -22.17
N LEU A 73 -1.85 -1.28 -21.51
CA LEU A 73 -3.07 -0.83 -22.18
C LEU A 73 -2.94 0.59 -22.75
N GLY A 74 -1.81 1.28 -22.50
CA GLY A 74 -1.54 2.61 -23.03
C GLY A 74 -2.26 3.75 -22.31
N TYR A 75 -2.86 3.50 -21.15
CA TYR A 75 -3.65 4.53 -20.44
C TYR A 75 -2.77 5.67 -19.93
N TYR A 76 -1.53 5.41 -19.49
CA TYR A 76 -0.58 6.46 -19.15
C TYR A 76 -0.15 7.26 -20.39
N GLU A 77 0.10 6.59 -21.52
CA GLU A 77 0.47 7.27 -22.76
C GLU A 77 -0.67 8.17 -23.28
N GLU A 78 -1.94 7.75 -23.15
CA GLU A 78 -3.12 8.58 -23.47
C GLU A 78 -3.15 9.87 -22.64
N GLU A 79 -2.66 9.82 -21.40
CA GLU A 79 -2.55 10.98 -20.50
C GLU A 79 -1.26 11.78 -20.71
N GLY A 80 -0.37 11.33 -21.59
CA GLY A 80 0.93 11.96 -21.87
C GLY A 80 1.98 11.67 -20.79
N LEU A 81 1.86 10.54 -20.10
CA LEU A 81 2.76 10.11 -19.03
C LEU A 81 3.56 8.87 -19.44
N THR A 82 4.76 8.78 -18.94
CA THR A 82 5.60 7.57 -18.90
C THR A 82 5.74 7.16 -17.45
N VAL A 83 5.37 5.93 -17.10
CA VAL A 83 5.42 5.46 -15.72
C VAL A 83 6.39 4.30 -15.59
N GLU A 84 7.34 4.42 -14.64
CA GLU A 84 8.26 3.38 -14.23
C GLU A 84 7.92 2.93 -12.80
N VAL A 85 7.80 1.61 -12.61
CA VAL A 85 7.59 1.03 -11.27
C VAL A 85 8.92 0.51 -10.73
N ILE A 86 9.27 0.94 -9.53
CA ILE A 86 10.50 0.52 -8.83
C ILE A 86 10.16 -0.12 -7.48
N THR A 87 11.06 -0.95 -6.99
CA THR A 87 10.96 -1.51 -5.63
C THR A 87 11.78 -0.65 -4.66
N ALA A 88 11.22 -0.34 -3.49
CA ALA A 88 11.90 0.41 -2.44
C ALA A 88 11.65 -0.20 -1.06
N ASP A 89 12.70 -0.42 -0.27
CA ASP A 89 12.60 -0.96 1.09
C ASP A 89 11.82 -0.03 2.06
N ASN A 90 11.75 1.26 1.74
CA ASN A 90 10.99 2.26 2.48
C ASN A 90 10.38 3.24 1.48
N VAL A 91 9.17 2.94 1.07
CA VAL A 91 8.45 3.70 0.05
C VAL A 91 8.18 5.13 0.51
N THR A 92 7.71 5.32 1.73
CA THR A 92 7.40 6.66 2.27
C THR A 92 8.64 7.56 2.29
N ALA A 93 9.82 7.00 2.64
CA ALA A 93 11.07 7.76 2.57
C ALA A 93 11.50 8.05 1.13
N ALA A 94 11.23 7.14 0.18
CA ALA A 94 11.54 7.35 -1.22
C ALA A 94 10.76 8.54 -1.80
N VAL A 95 9.45 8.64 -1.54
CA VAL A 95 8.64 9.77 -2.01
C VAL A 95 8.97 11.07 -1.27
N ALA A 96 9.20 11.02 0.04
CA ALA A 96 9.56 12.21 0.81
C ALA A 96 10.92 12.81 0.38
N SER A 97 11.83 11.99 -0.13
CA SER A 97 13.14 12.43 -0.64
C SER A 97 13.13 12.81 -2.12
N GLY A 98 12.04 12.59 -2.85
CA GLY A 98 11.95 12.75 -4.30
C GLY A 98 12.73 11.68 -5.09
N SER A 99 13.01 10.52 -4.49
CA SER A 99 13.59 9.36 -5.19
C SER A 99 12.52 8.57 -5.95
N ALA A 100 11.27 8.76 -5.59
CA ALA A 100 10.08 8.36 -6.33
C ALA A 100 9.06 9.50 -6.23
N ASP A 101 8.16 9.59 -7.19
CA ASP A 101 7.15 10.65 -7.26
C ASP A 101 5.88 10.22 -6.53
N ILE A 102 5.50 8.96 -6.69
CA ILE A 102 4.34 8.34 -6.05
C ILE A 102 4.81 7.04 -5.39
N GLY A 103 4.21 6.68 -4.27
CA GLY A 103 4.47 5.44 -3.58
C GLY A 103 3.19 4.76 -3.13
N VAL A 104 3.25 3.44 -2.98
CA VAL A 104 2.19 2.65 -2.34
C VAL A 104 2.77 2.00 -1.10
N GLU A 105 2.11 2.21 0.00
CA GLU A 105 2.61 1.74 1.30
C GLU A 105 1.43 1.41 2.22
N SER A 106 1.68 0.54 3.20
CA SER A 106 0.68 0.23 4.22
C SER A 106 0.27 1.49 4.99
N THR A 107 -1.01 1.64 5.22
CA THR A 107 -1.59 2.80 5.90
C THR A 107 -0.95 3.03 7.27
N GLY A 108 -0.69 1.94 8.02
CA GLY A 108 -0.02 2.03 9.32
C GLY A 108 1.38 2.63 9.25
N THR A 109 2.18 2.23 8.26
CA THR A 109 3.52 2.79 8.04
C THR A 109 3.43 4.28 7.68
N VAL A 110 2.50 4.67 6.83
CA VAL A 110 2.29 6.06 6.44
C VAL A 110 1.88 6.92 7.64
N ILE A 111 0.93 6.45 8.46
CA ILE A 111 0.51 7.14 9.69
C ILE A 111 1.71 7.38 10.62
N GLU A 112 2.51 6.36 10.87
CA GLU A 112 3.69 6.50 11.73
C GLU A 112 4.74 7.45 11.15
N ALA A 113 4.93 7.47 9.83
CA ALA A 113 5.84 8.39 9.15
C ALA A 113 5.35 9.84 9.28
N ILE A 114 4.08 10.14 9.03
CA ILE A 114 3.48 11.47 9.19
C ILE A 114 3.60 11.94 10.63
N ARG A 115 3.34 11.08 11.61
CA ARG A 115 3.55 11.37 13.04
C ARG A 115 5.01 11.65 13.37
N GLY A 116 5.93 11.01 12.66
CA GLY A 116 7.36 11.27 12.72
C GLY A 116 7.81 12.58 12.08
N GLY A 117 6.91 13.31 11.43
CA GLY A 117 7.18 14.58 10.75
C GLY A 117 7.65 14.41 9.31
N VAL A 118 7.35 13.28 8.66
CA VAL A 118 7.60 13.09 7.23
C VAL A 118 6.55 13.86 6.45
N GLU A 119 6.98 14.68 5.49
CA GLU A 119 6.11 15.54 4.67
C GLU A 119 5.64 14.77 3.43
N VAL A 120 4.56 14.03 3.57
CA VAL A 120 3.88 13.29 2.49
C VAL A 120 2.38 13.53 2.57
N ASP A 121 1.74 13.54 1.40
CA ASP A 121 0.30 13.65 1.24
C ASP A 121 -0.29 12.33 0.78
N LEU A 122 -1.49 12.01 1.27
CA LEU A 122 -2.32 10.92 0.78
C LEU A 122 -2.97 11.36 -0.53
N VAL A 123 -2.82 10.57 -1.59
CA VAL A 123 -3.37 10.95 -2.90
C VAL A 123 -4.52 10.06 -3.35
N SER A 124 -4.57 8.83 -2.85
CA SER A 124 -5.72 7.91 -3.04
C SER A 124 -5.62 6.71 -2.12
N GLY A 125 -6.69 5.91 -2.05
CA GLY A 125 -6.60 4.52 -1.60
C GLY A 125 -5.89 3.67 -2.64
N HIS A 126 -5.44 2.50 -2.21
CA HIS A 126 -4.89 1.48 -3.09
C HIS A 126 -5.60 0.16 -2.82
N TYR A 127 -5.45 -0.41 -1.64
CA TYR A 127 -6.24 -1.52 -1.16
C TYR A 127 -7.17 -1.11 -0.03
N CYS A 128 -8.45 -1.44 -0.20
CA CYS A 128 -9.50 -1.15 0.76
C CYS A 128 -10.08 -2.41 1.40
N ARG A 129 -9.44 -3.55 1.20
CA ARG A 129 -9.88 -4.81 1.74
C ARG A 129 -8.74 -5.57 2.36
N GLN A 130 -9.10 -6.50 3.23
CA GLN A 130 -8.17 -7.48 3.74
C GLN A 130 -7.64 -8.32 2.57
N ASN A 131 -6.32 -8.38 2.43
CA ASN A 131 -5.64 -9.12 1.36
C ASN A 131 -5.22 -10.54 1.79
N PHE A 132 -5.69 -11.02 2.93
CA PHE A 132 -5.37 -12.33 3.46
C PHE A 132 -6.60 -13.02 4.03
N ASP A 133 -6.66 -14.34 3.90
CA ASP A 133 -7.57 -15.23 4.58
C ASP A 133 -6.82 -16.15 5.52
N PHE A 134 -7.54 -17.06 6.20
CA PHE A 134 -6.92 -18.02 7.10
C PHE A 134 -7.19 -19.45 6.65
N ALA A 135 -6.12 -20.24 6.63
CA ALA A 135 -6.18 -21.67 6.42
C ALA A 135 -5.90 -22.40 7.74
N VAL A 136 -6.66 -23.49 7.97
CA VAL A 136 -6.42 -24.41 9.08
C VAL A 136 -6.22 -25.84 8.54
N GLN A 137 -5.52 -26.69 9.31
CA GLN A 137 -5.32 -28.09 8.97
C GLN A 137 -6.65 -28.84 8.90
N PRO A 138 -6.75 -29.89 8.07
CA PRO A 138 -7.93 -30.71 7.99
C PRO A 138 -8.38 -31.18 9.35
N GLY A 139 -9.67 -30.99 9.67
CA GLY A 139 -10.29 -31.42 10.92
C GLY A 139 -10.10 -30.45 12.10
N VAL A 140 -9.56 -29.25 11.87
CA VAL A 140 -9.58 -28.14 12.84
C VAL A 140 -10.88 -27.37 12.64
N GLU A 141 -11.86 -27.57 13.50
CA GLU A 141 -13.20 -26.99 13.37
C GLU A 141 -13.43 -25.74 14.25
N SER A 142 -12.54 -25.53 15.24
CA SER A 142 -12.66 -24.43 16.20
C SER A 142 -11.31 -24.01 16.78
N VAL A 143 -11.28 -22.88 17.47
CA VAL A 143 -10.07 -22.39 18.16
C VAL A 143 -9.57 -23.39 19.21
N ASP A 144 -10.47 -24.17 19.85
CA ASP A 144 -10.10 -25.17 20.86
C ASP A 144 -9.23 -26.30 20.27
N ASP A 145 -9.37 -26.60 18.99
CA ASP A 145 -8.57 -27.63 18.31
C ASP A 145 -7.13 -27.17 18.05
N LEU A 146 -6.85 -25.91 18.22
CA LEU A 146 -5.51 -25.33 18.12
C LEU A 146 -4.68 -25.46 19.43
N ASP A 147 -5.29 -25.90 20.55
CA ASP A 147 -4.58 -25.98 21.83
C ASP A 147 -3.36 -26.91 21.76
N GLY A 148 -2.22 -26.40 22.14
CA GLY A 148 -0.93 -27.10 22.09
C GLY A 148 -0.29 -27.19 20.69
N THR A 149 -0.81 -26.50 19.69
CA THR A 149 -0.26 -26.48 18.33
C THR A 149 0.59 -25.25 18.06
N SER A 150 1.24 -25.23 16.90
CA SER A 150 1.95 -24.08 16.38
C SER A 150 1.12 -23.37 15.30
N VAL A 151 1.19 -22.05 15.27
CA VAL A 151 0.50 -21.20 14.30
C VAL A 151 1.46 -20.15 13.73
N VAL A 152 1.19 -19.71 12.51
CA VAL A 152 1.84 -18.54 11.91
C VAL A 152 0.84 -17.40 11.91
N LEU A 153 1.30 -16.21 12.27
CA LEU A 153 0.54 -14.96 12.15
C LEU A 153 1.32 -13.87 11.42
N ALA A 154 2.65 -14.01 11.39
CA ALA A 154 3.55 -13.10 10.69
C ALA A 154 4.86 -13.83 10.38
N GLY A 155 5.65 -13.29 9.45
CA GLY A 155 6.95 -13.85 9.09
C GLY A 155 8.06 -13.56 10.09
N THR A 156 7.96 -12.47 10.82
CA THR A 156 8.96 -12.00 11.78
C THR A 156 8.32 -11.52 13.08
N PRO A 157 9.02 -11.69 14.24
CA PRO A 157 8.52 -11.19 15.51
C PRO A 157 8.37 -9.66 15.50
N GLY A 158 7.23 -9.17 15.99
CA GLY A 158 6.98 -7.73 16.10
C GLY A 158 6.44 -7.07 14.81
N ASP A 159 6.11 -7.86 13.82
CA ASP A 159 5.41 -7.40 12.63
C ASP A 159 4.01 -6.88 13.00
N PRO A 160 3.64 -5.65 12.65
CA PRO A 160 2.31 -5.10 12.91
C PRO A 160 1.15 -5.97 12.40
N ALA A 161 1.35 -6.70 11.31
CA ALA A 161 0.36 -7.62 10.77
C ALA A 161 -0.03 -8.74 11.75
N GLU A 162 0.83 -9.10 12.71
CA GLU A 162 0.48 -10.09 13.74
C GLU A 162 -0.70 -9.62 14.59
N PHE A 163 -0.70 -8.36 15.03
CA PHE A 163 -1.81 -7.79 15.81
C PHE A 163 -3.09 -7.75 15.01
N GLN A 164 -3.01 -7.28 13.78
CA GLN A 164 -4.13 -7.22 12.86
C GLN A 164 -4.78 -8.59 12.68
N ARG A 165 -3.99 -9.62 12.41
CA ARG A 165 -4.44 -10.99 12.18
C ARG A 165 -5.04 -11.63 13.43
N LYS A 166 -4.43 -11.44 14.59
CA LYS A 166 -5.01 -11.86 15.87
C LYS A 166 -6.36 -11.24 16.13
N ARG A 167 -6.50 -9.96 15.83
CA ARG A 167 -7.76 -9.24 16.02
C ARG A 167 -8.84 -9.76 15.09
N VAL A 168 -8.55 -9.95 13.80
CA VAL A 168 -9.49 -10.53 12.85
C VAL A 168 -9.96 -11.89 13.31
N LEU A 169 -9.05 -12.79 13.66
CA LEU A 169 -9.39 -14.12 14.20
C LEU A 169 -10.31 -14.02 15.42
N LYS A 170 -9.99 -13.15 16.37
CA LYS A 170 -10.79 -12.94 17.58
C LYS A 170 -12.21 -12.48 17.29
N GLU A 171 -12.37 -11.52 16.38
CA GLU A 171 -13.68 -11.00 16.00
C GLU A 171 -14.53 -12.04 15.26
N GLU A 172 -13.89 -12.97 14.58
CA GLU A 172 -14.55 -14.14 13.93
C GLU A 172 -14.71 -15.35 14.86
N GLY A 173 -14.44 -15.17 16.15
CA GLY A 173 -14.65 -16.24 17.15
C GLY A 173 -13.44 -17.17 17.34
N TRP A 174 -12.31 -16.88 16.70
CA TRP A 174 -11.05 -17.64 16.81
C TRP A 174 -10.08 -16.91 17.77
N ASP A 175 -10.50 -16.65 19.02
CA ASP A 175 -9.69 -15.96 20.00
C ASP A 175 -8.52 -16.81 20.47
N LEU A 176 -7.34 -16.62 19.88
CA LEU A 176 -6.12 -17.36 20.21
C LEU A 176 -5.64 -17.13 21.65
N ASP A 177 -6.14 -16.10 22.35
CA ASP A 177 -5.80 -15.87 23.77
C ASP A 177 -6.51 -16.86 24.71
N THR A 178 -7.47 -17.64 24.21
CA THR A 178 -8.21 -18.65 24.99
C THR A 178 -7.54 -20.01 24.99
N VAL A 179 -6.56 -20.25 24.14
CA VAL A 179 -5.84 -21.51 23.96
C VAL A 179 -4.33 -21.30 24.07
N ASN A 180 -3.59 -22.41 24.25
CA ASN A 180 -2.14 -22.33 24.33
C ASN A 180 -1.53 -22.69 22.97
N VAL A 181 -1.25 -21.67 22.15
CA VAL A 181 -0.59 -21.82 20.84
C VAL A 181 0.84 -21.30 20.89
N GLU A 182 1.72 -21.90 20.09
CA GLU A 182 3.05 -21.37 19.82
C GLU A 182 3.02 -20.59 18.49
N VAL A 183 3.26 -19.26 18.54
CA VAL A 183 3.44 -18.47 17.32
C VAL A 183 4.85 -18.69 16.78
N VAL A 184 4.96 -19.20 15.56
CA VAL A 184 6.23 -19.43 14.87
C VAL A 184 6.40 -18.46 13.72
N TYR A 185 7.65 -18.13 13.38
CA TYR A 185 8.00 -17.12 12.39
C TYR A 185 8.92 -17.72 11.32
N PRO A 186 8.36 -18.29 10.23
CA PRO A 186 9.14 -18.99 9.20
C PRO A 186 9.98 -18.07 8.32
N GLY A 187 9.80 -16.77 8.40
CA GLY A 187 10.43 -15.77 7.55
C GLY A 187 9.40 -14.95 6.75
N PRO A 188 9.85 -13.90 6.06
CA PRO A 188 8.97 -13.11 5.21
C PRO A 188 8.48 -13.93 4.00
N GLY A 189 7.24 -13.66 3.60
CA GLY A 189 6.60 -14.31 2.44
C GLY A 189 5.77 -15.53 2.82
N SER A 190 4.57 -15.58 2.24
CA SER A 190 3.57 -16.63 2.50
C SER A 190 3.99 -18.00 1.98
N GLU A 191 4.81 -18.07 0.94
CA GLU A 191 5.37 -19.31 0.41
C GLU A 191 6.05 -20.15 1.51
N SER A 192 6.84 -19.50 2.37
CA SER A 192 7.49 -20.16 3.52
C SER A 192 6.47 -20.69 4.53
N TRP A 193 5.37 -19.97 4.74
CA TRP A 193 4.31 -20.38 5.66
C TRP A 193 3.55 -21.56 5.11
N THR A 194 3.22 -21.51 3.83
CA THR A 194 2.56 -22.60 3.10
C THR A 194 3.41 -23.87 3.10
N GLU A 195 4.74 -23.76 2.94
CA GLU A 195 5.65 -24.90 3.10
C GLU A 195 5.57 -25.52 4.51
N PHE A 196 5.50 -24.70 5.56
CA PHE A 196 5.32 -25.21 6.94
C PHE A 196 3.96 -25.88 7.13
N PHE A 197 2.91 -25.34 6.55
CA PHE A 197 1.55 -25.85 6.62
C PHE A 197 1.41 -27.20 5.95
N VAL A 198 1.80 -27.34 4.69
CA VAL A 198 1.70 -28.60 3.93
C VAL A 198 2.64 -29.70 4.45
N ASN A 199 3.57 -29.38 5.32
CA ASN A 199 4.41 -30.32 6.05
C ASN A 199 3.91 -30.58 7.49
N ASP A 200 2.67 -30.25 7.83
CA ASP A 200 2.01 -30.46 9.12
C ASP A 200 2.78 -29.86 10.33
N LYS A 201 3.51 -28.78 10.13
CA LYS A 201 4.28 -28.12 11.19
C LYS A 201 3.51 -27.03 11.92
N ILE A 202 2.45 -26.53 11.31
CA ILE A 202 1.56 -25.51 11.86
C ILE A 202 0.12 -25.87 11.58
N SER A 203 -0.79 -25.44 12.44
CA SER A 203 -2.21 -25.76 12.36
C SER A 203 -3.08 -24.62 11.84
N LEU A 204 -2.55 -23.39 11.82
CA LEU A 204 -3.22 -22.21 11.28
C LEU A 204 -2.19 -21.26 10.69
N GLN A 205 -2.54 -20.67 9.55
CA GLN A 205 -1.78 -19.57 8.95
C GLN A 205 -2.71 -18.59 8.23
N PRO A 206 -2.32 -17.30 8.12
CA PRO A 206 -2.85 -16.44 7.08
C PRO A 206 -2.24 -16.85 5.73
N PHE A 207 -2.94 -16.58 4.65
CA PHE A 207 -2.44 -16.82 3.30
C PHE A 207 -2.96 -15.75 2.34
N TYR A 208 -2.29 -15.61 1.22
CA TYR A 208 -2.74 -14.77 0.12
C TYR A 208 -3.34 -15.65 -0.99
N GLY A 209 -4.05 -15.03 -1.93
CA GLY A 209 -4.83 -15.78 -2.92
C GLY A 209 -4.00 -16.76 -3.77
N ASP A 210 -2.74 -16.45 -4.06
CA ASP A 210 -1.83 -17.30 -4.82
C ASP A 210 -1.38 -18.57 -4.06
N ASP A 211 -1.46 -18.58 -2.74
CA ASP A 211 -1.19 -19.78 -1.92
C ASP A 211 -2.37 -20.78 -1.89
N ARG A 212 -3.59 -20.31 -2.19
CA ARG A 212 -4.83 -21.10 -2.02
C ARG A 212 -4.79 -22.45 -2.75
N PRO A 213 -4.35 -22.56 -4.01
CA PRO A 213 -4.31 -23.85 -4.69
C PRO A 213 -3.47 -24.92 -3.98
N ALA A 214 -2.34 -24.55 -3.41
CA ALA A 214 -1.48 -25.48 -2.67
C ALA A 214 -2.11 -25.91 -1.34
N LEU A 215 -2.81 -25.01 -0.67
CA LEU A 215 -3.54 -25.28 0.57
C LEU A 215 -4.74 -26.20 0.32
N GLU A 216 -5.51 -25.98 -0.75
CA GLU A 216 -6.62 -26.83 -1.16
C GLU A 216 -6.17 -28.24 -1.54
N GLU A 217 -5.06 -28.37 -2.26
CA GLU A 217 -4.47 -29.68 -2.58
C GLU A 217 -4.08 -30.45 -1.32
N HIS A 218 -3.61 -29.76 -0.29
CA HIS A 218 -3.32 -30.36 1.03
C HIS A 218 -4.59 -30.71 1.83
N GLY A 219 -5.74 -30.18 1.44
CA GLY A 219 -7.03 -30.39 2.12
C GLY A 219 -7.28 -29.39 3.25
N ALA A 220 -6.66 -28.22 3.20
CA ALA A 220 -6.91 -27.15 4.16
C ALA A 220 -8.39 -26.75 4.19
N GLU A 221 -8.84 -26.29 5.36
CA GLU A 221 -10.15 -25.69 5.57
C GLU A 221 -9.98 -24.16 5.78
N PHE A 222 -10.99 -23.39 5.39
CA PHE A 222 -10.96 -21.93 5.39
C PHE A 222 -12.10 -21.38 6.26
N PRO A 223 -11.96 -21.47 7.59
CA PRO A 223 -13.06 -21.14 8.51
C PRO A 223 -13.30 -19.65 8.71
N VAL A 224 -12.35 -18.82 8.30
CA VAL A 224 -12.42 -17.36 8.45
C VAL A 224 -12.18 -16.74 7.09
N GLU A 225 -13.27 -16.45 6.42
CA GLU A 225 -13.32 -15.67 5.17
C GLU A 225 -13.85 -14.27 5.50
N ALA A 226 -13.07 -13.51 6.25
CA ALA A 226 -13.50 -12.22 6.75
C ALA A 226 -12.97 -11.12 5.86
N LEU A 227 -13.75 -10.73 4.86
CA LEU A 227 -13.46 -9.53 4.11
C LEU A 227 -13.89 -8.30 4.91
N ARG A 228 -12.92 -7.46 5.17
CA ARG A 228 -13.12 -6.19 5.84
C ARG A 228 -12.77 -5.05 4.93
N ASN A 229 -13.63 -4.03 4.95
CA ASN A 229 -13.32 -2.76 4.32
C ASN A 229 -12.45 -1.95 5.27
N TRP A 230 -11.22 -1.72 4.89
CA TRP A 230 -10.30 -0.80 5.55
C TRP A 230 -9.32 -0.21 4.55
N ALA A 231 -8.75 0.92 4.85
CA ALA A 231 -7.65 1.46 4.06
C ALA A 231 -6.38 0.66 4.39
N ASN A 232 -6.17 -0.48 3.73
CA ASN A 232 -5.03 -1.34 4.00
C ASN A 232 -3.74 -0.72 3.48
N ASP A 233 -3.74 -0.37 2.19
CA ASP A 233 -2.66 0.35 1.53
C ASP A 233 -3.20 1.63 0.90
N VAL A 234 -2.37 2.66 0.91
CA VAL A 234 -2.67 3.97 0.34
C VAL A 234 -1.58 4.42 -0.64
N MET A 235 -1.97 5.23 -1.60
CA MET A 235 -1.01 5.95 -2.42
C MET A 235 -0.60 7.24 -1.74
N VAL A 236 0.69 7.49 -1.73
CA VAL A 236 1.30 8.68 -1.12
C VAL A 236 2.26 9.36 -2.09
N SER A 237 2.44 10.65 -1.92
CA SER A 237 3.44 11.42 -2.65
C SER A 237 4.06 12.47 -1.74
N GLY A 238 5.23 12.97 -2.08
CA GLY A 238 5.84 14.07 -1.34
C GLY A 238 4.98 15.33 -1.44
N SER A 239 4.73 16.03 -0.32
CA SER A 239 3.82 17.19 -0.29
C SER A 239 4.25 18.31 -1.27
N SER A 240 5.55 18.51 -1.45
CA SER A 240 6.06 19.46 -2.45
C SER A 240 5.79 19.01 -3.89
N TYR A 241 5.93 17.71 -4.17
CA TYR A 241 5.67 17.18 -5.52
C TYR A 241 4.19 17.33 -5.88
N VAL A 242 3.29 16.98 -4.97
CA VAL A 242 1.84 17.12 -5.16
C VAL A 242 1.48 18.58 -5.46
N ALA A 243 2.01 19.54 -4.69
CA ALA A 243 1.72 20.95 -4.86
C ALA A 243 2.24 21.53 -6.18
N GLU A 244 3.37 21.02 -6.69
CA GLU A 244 4.01 21.48 -7.93
C GLU A 244 3.45 20.80 -9.19
N ASN A 245 2.76 19.63 -9.06
CA ASN A 245 2.36 18.79 -10.18
C ASN A 245 0.84 18.44 -10.18
N PRO A 246 -0.07 19.41 -10.00
CA PRO A 246 -1.50 19.12 -9.85
C PRO A 246 -2.13 18.47 -11.09
N ASN A 247 -1.76 18.87 -12.30
CA ASN A 247 -2.31 18.24 -13.52
C ASN A 247 -1.74 16.83 -13.74
N THR A 248 -0.47 16.63 -13.41
CA THR A 248 0.17 15.31 -13.45
C THR A 248 -0.56 14.34 -12.52
N MET A 249 -0.88 14.74 -11.27
CA MET A 249 -1.59 13.91 -10.30
C MET A 249 -2.97 13.49 -10.82
N VAL A 250 -3.77 14.42 -11.34
CA VAL A 250 -5.10 14.10 -11.92
C VAL A 250 -4.98 13.12 -13.09
N ARG A 251 -4.01 13.32 -13.98
CA ARG A 251 -3.78 12.47 -15.15
C ARG A 251 -3.35 11.06 -14.75
N PHE A 252 -2.41 10.96 -13.82
CA PHE A 252 -1.93 9.70 -13.30
C PHE A 252 -3.07 8.90 -12.65
N LEU A 253 -3.84 9.52 -11.77
CA LEU A 253 -4.96 8.85 -11.09
C LEU A 253 -6.07 8.45 -12.09
N ARG A 254 -6.35 9.26 -13.11
CA ARG A 254 -7.31 8.92 -14.15
C ARG A 254 -6.90 7.69 -14.96
N ALA A 255 -5.63 7.58 -15.34
CA ALA A 255 -5.11 6.41 -16.04
C ALA A 255 -5.13 5.15 -15.15
N THR A 256 -4.77 5.29 -13.88
CA THR A 256 -4.79 4.20 -12.91
C THR A 256 -6.23 3.72 -12.65
N LEU A 257 -7.19 4.64 -12.50
CA LEU A 257 -8.62 4.30 -12.39
C LEU A 257 -9.14 3.49 -13.58
N LYS A 258 -8.77 3.86 -14.82
CA LYS A 258 -9.13 3.07 -16.00
C LYS A 258 -8.58 1.64 -15.94
N ALA A 259 -7.36 1.45 -15.45
CA ALA A 259 -6.77 0.13 -15.31
C ALA A 259 -7.46 -0.69 -14.20
N THR A 260 -7.80 -0.05 -13.09
CA THR A 260 -8.57 -0.69 -12.01
C THR A 260 -9.95 -1.13 -12.51
N ASP A 261 -10.66 -0.27 -13.24
CA ASP A 261 -11.95 -0.61 -13.84
C ASP A 261 -11.82 -1.77 -14.83
N TYR A 262 -10.75 -1.78 -15.64
CA TYR A 262 -10.48 -2.85 -16.62
C TYR A 262 -10.32 -4.23 -15.97
N MET A 263 -9.78 -4.31 -14.78
CA MET A 263 -9.56 -5.56 -14.04
C MET A 263 -10.66 -5.86 -13.01
N THR A 264 -11.66 -4.99 -12.87
CA THR A 264 -12.75 -5.19 -11.90
C THR A 264 -13.84 -6.11 -12.47
N ALA A 265 -14.29 -7.06 -11.68
CA ALA A 265 -15.41 -7.92 -12.04
C ALA A 265 -16.72 -7.14 -12.15
N PRO A 266 -17.63 -7.51 -13.07
CA PRO A 266 -18.90 -6.83 -13.25
C PRO A 266 -19.87 -7.01 -12.07
N ALA A 267 -19.69 -8.07 -11.28
CA ALA A 267 -20.44 -8.31 -10.05
C ALA A 267 -19.65 -9.24 -9.11
N PRO A 268 -19.97 -9.23 -7.80
CA PRO A 268 -19.35 -10.14 -6.83
C PRO A 268 -19.49 -11.61 -7.24
N GLY A 269 -18.40 -12.35 -7.18
CA GLY A 269 -18.37 -13.76 -7.58
C GLY A 269 -18.34 -14.02 -9.09
N GLU A 270 -18.29 -12.97 -9.89
CA GLU A 270 -18.04 -13.05 -11.33
C GLU A 270 -16.59 -12.70 -11.62
N PHE A 271 -16.02 -13.29 -12.66
CA PHE A 271 -14.72 -12.90 -13.17
C PHE A 271 -14.83 -11.74 -14.13
N PRO A 272 -13.80 -10.87 -14.24
CA PRO A 272 -13.74 -9.88 -15.30
C PRO A 272 -13.84 -10.57 -16.68
N GLU A 273 -14.60 -9.99 -17.61
CA GLU A 273 -14.74 -10.54 -18.95
C GLU A 273 -13.39 -10.67 -19.69
N ASN A 274 -12.41 -9.88 -19.28
CA ASN A 274 -11.09 -9.76 -19.88
C ASN A 274 -9.98 -10.44 -19.05
N VAL A 275 -10.32 -11.33 -18.12
CA VAL A 275 -9.36 -12.00 -17.24
C VAL A 275 -8.20 -12.66 -18.01
N ASP A 276 -8.49 -13.32 -19.15
CA ASP A 276 -7.44 -13.93 -19.96
C ASP A 276 -6.47 -12.88 -20.53
N SER A 277 -6.99 -11.71 -20.94
CA SER A 277 -6.14 -10.60 -21.43
C SER A 277 -5.30 -10.01 -20.31
N VAL A 278 -5.85 -9.92 -19.10
CA VAL A 278 -5.10 -9.47 -17.91
C VAL A 278 -3.95 -10.42 -17.62
N LEU A 279 -4.22 -11.72 -17.59
CA LEU A 279 -3.18 -12.74 -17.37
C LEU A 279 -2.14 -12.77 -18.51
N ASP A 280 -2.53 -12.54 -19.75
CA ASP A 280 -1.61 -12.46 -20.88
C ASP A 280 -0.64 -11.26 -20.75
N ILE A 281 -1.14 -10.10 -20.30
CA ILE A 281 -0.32 -8.92 -20.02
C ILE A 281 0.68 -9.22 -18.90
N TYR A 282 0.25 -9.88 -17.84
CA TYR A 282 1.13 -10.24 -16.72
C TYR A 282 2.23 -11.21 -17.15
N GLU A 283 1.88 -12.25 -17.91
CA GLU A 283 2.86 -13.21 -18.44
C GLU A 283 3.86 -12.51 -19.38
N ALA A 284 3.42 -11.54 -20.17
CA ALA A 284 4.30 -10.74 -21.04
C ALA A 284 5.27 -9.84 -20.25
N ASN A 285 4.95 -9.54 -18.99
CA ASN A 285 5.79 -8.79 -18.04
C ASN A 285 6.55 -9.68 -17.07
N ASP A 286 6.81 -10.95 -17.45
CA ASP A 286 7.61 -11.91 -16.69
C ASP A 286 7.00 -12.38 -15.35
N PHE A 287 5.70 -12.21 -15.15
CA PHE A 287 5.01 -12.78 -13.99
C PHE A 287 4.57 -14.21 -14.24
N ASP A 288 4.74 -15.09 -13.25
CA ASP A 288 4.25 -16.47 -13.33
C ASP A 288 2.75 -16.52 -12.98
N VAL A 289 1.93 -16.62 -14.00
CA VAL A 289 0.46 -16.73 -13.86
C VAL A 289 -0.04 -18.17 -14.01
N SER A 290 0.85 -19.15 -14.06
CA SER A 290 0.50 -20.56 -14.37
C SER A 290 -0.47 -21.15 -13.35
N ALA A 291 -0.33 -20.81 -12.08
CA ALA A 291 -1.21 -21.25 -11.00
C ALA A 291 -2.60 -20.57 -11.04
N LEU A 292 -2.69 -19.40 -11.68
CA LEU A 292 -3.91 -18.60 -11.74
C LEU A 292 -4.79 -18.94 -12.94
N ARG A 293 -4.18 -19.39 -14.05
CA ARG A 293 -4.94 -19.73 -15.27
C ARG A 293 -5.91 -20.89 -15.04
N GLY A 294 -7.20 -20.59 -15.17
CA GLY A 294 -8.27 -21.59 -15.03
C GLY A 294 -8.53 -22.03 -13.59
N SER A 295 -7.96 -21.37 -12.61
CA SER A 295 -8.26 -21.58 -11.19
C SER A 295 -9.38 -20.65 -10.72
N ASP A 296 -10.09 -21.05 -9.68
CA ASP A 296 -11.08 -20.20 -9.02
C ASP A 296 -10.41 -19.03 -8.26
N SER A 297 -9.09 -19.09 -8.09
CA SER A 297 -8.31 -18.04 -7.41
C SER A 297 -8.00 -16.84 -8.31
N VAL A 298 -8.34 -16.86 -9.58
CA VAL A 298 -8.12 -15.73 -10.50
C VAL A 298 -8.85 -14.45 -10.07
N TRP A 299 -9.89 -14.60 -9.27
CA TRP A 299 -10.63 -13.48 -8.68
C TRP A 299 -9.74 -12.52 -7.86
N VAL A 300 -8.61 -12.97 -7.35
CA VAL A 300 -7.64 -12.10 -6.64
C VAL A 300 -7.08 -11.03 -7.57
N LEU A 301 -7.09 -11.28 -8.87
CA LEU A 301 -6.60 -10.36 -9.90
C LEU A 301 -7.68 -9.42 -10.44
N ASP A 302 -8.93 -9.61 -10.06
CA ASP A 302 -10.06 -8.89 -10.61
C ASP A 302 -10.30 -7.49 -10.00
N GLY A 303 -9.35 -7.01 -9.19
CA GLY A 303 -9.48 -5.74 -8.50
C GLY A 303 -10.33 -5.78 -7.24
N HIS A 304 -10.77 -6.95 -6.77
CA HIS A 304 -11.54 -7.07 -5.52
C HIS A 304 -10.83 -6.45 -4.32
N LEU A 305 -9.51 -6.50 -4.30
CA LEU A 305 -8.70 -5.91 -3.24
C LEU A 305 -8.55 -4.40 -3.41
N ALA A 306 -8.62 -3.88 -4.63
CA ALA A 306 -8.49 -2.46 -4.89
C ALA A 306 -9.63 -1.68 -4.21
N CYS A 307 -9.32 -0.47 -3.77
CA CYS A 307 -10.35 0.47 -3.36
C CYS A 307 -11.26 0.76 -4.54
N GLN A 308 -12.59 0.62 -4.36
CA GLN A 308 -13.54 1.02 -5.40
C GLN A 308 -13.27 2.48 -5.77
N ASN A 309 -13.09 2.73 -7.06
CA ASN A 309 -12.73 4.05 -7.57
C ASN A 309 -11.48 4.67 -6.89
N LEU A 310 -10.58 3.84 -6.31
CA LEU A 310 -9.41 4.25 -5.51
C LEU A 310 -9.74 5.12 -4.28
N TYR A 311 -10.98 5.08 -3.82
CA TYR A 311 -11.47 5.84 -2.68
C TYR A 311 -11.59 4.96 -1.43
N PHE A 312 -11.20 5.46 -0.26
CA PHE A 312 -11.33 4.73 0.99
C PHE A 312 -12.19 5.43 2.05
N GLY A 313 -12.21 6.75 2.10
CA GLY A 313 -13.03 7.53 3.03
C GLY A 313 -12.66 7.43 4.51
N THR A 314 -13.28 8.29 5.31
CA THR A 314 -13.02 8.40 6.75
C THR A 314 -13.36 7.11 7.50
N GLU A 315 -14.43 6.39 7.13
CA GLU A 315 -14.83 5.17 7.82
C GLU A 315 -13.79 4.06 7.69
N ALA A 316 -13.27 3.84 6.47
CA ALA A 316 -12.22 2.84 6.25
C ALA A 316 -10.91 3.23 6.94
N TRP A 317 -10.60 4.52 6.97
CA TRP A 317 -9.46 5.06 7.70
C TRP A 317 -9.56 4.81 9.21
N ASP A 318 -10.69 5.17 9.82
CA ASP A 318 -10.93 4.97 11.25
C ASP A 318 -10.88 3.48 11.62
N THR A 319 -11.47 2.62 10.77
CA THR A 319 -11.41 1.16 10.94
C THR A 319 -9.97 0.66 10.93
N THR A 320 -9.13 1.16 10.01
CA THR A 320 -7.71 0.79 9.94
C THR A 320 -6.95 1.23 11.20
N VAL A 321 -7.13 2.48 11.61
CA VAL A 321 -6.52 3.04 12.83
C VAL A 321 -6.89 2.22 14.05
N GLU A 322 -8.19 1.88 14.20
CA GLU A 322 -8.66 1.06 15.30
C GLU A 322 -8.12 -0.36 15.25
N THR A 323 -8.16 -1.01 14.08
CA THR A 323 -7.77 -2.40 13.91
C THR A 323 -6.27 -2.62 14.13
N GLN A 324 -5.43 -1.68 13.73
CA GLN A 324 -3.99 -1.73 13.91
C GLN A 324 -3.53 -1.10 15.25
N GLU A 325 -4.48 -0.68 16.11
CA GLU A 325 -4.19 0.01 17.38
C GLU A 325 -3.26 1.23 17.23
N LEU A 326 -3.35 1.90 16.09
CA LEU A 326 -2.51 3.05 15.78
C LEU A 326 -2.91 4.27 16.61
N GLN A 327 -1.95 5.15 16.85
CA GLN A 327 -2.27 6.47 17.36
C GLN A 327 -2.86 7.29 16.21
N PRO A 328 -4.12 7.75 16.29
CA PRO A 328 -4.77 8.41 15.18
C PRO A 328 -4.03 9.69 14.77
N ILE A 329 -4.03 9.96 13.49
CA ILE A 329 -3.80 11.28 12.92
C ILE A 329 -5.14 11.77 12.37
N GLU A 330 -5.29 13.07 12.31
CA GLU A 330 -6.47 13.66 11.66
C GLU A 330 -6.37 13.40 10.14
N PHE A 331 -7.40 12.78 9.58
CA PHE A 331 -7.54 12.60 8.15
C PHE A 331 -8.66 13.52 7.65
N ASP A 332 -8.36 14.29 6.61
CA ASP A 332 -9.31 15.15 5.94
C ASP A 332 -9.49 14.66 4.49
N GLU A 333 -10.70 14.24 4.14
CA GLU A 333 -11.03 13.77 2.79
C GLU A 333 -10.70 14.80 1.70
N SER A 334 -10.64 16.09 2.04
CA SER A 334 -10.19 17.12 1.10
C SER A 334 -8.76 16.93 0.59
N GLN A 335 -7.96 16.06 1.22
CA GLN A 335 -6.63 15.65 0.72
C GLN A 335 -6.74 14.82 -0.56
N LEU A 336 -7.90 14.22 -0.83
CA LEU A 336 -8.16 13.42 -2.03
C LEU A 336 -8.64 14.25 -3.25
N VAL A 337 -8.46 15.55 -3.23
CA VAL A 337 -8.95 16.48 -4.27
C VAL A 337 -8.54 16.09 -5.70
N TYR A 338 -7.35 15.51 -5.88
CA TYR A 338 -6.88 15.05 -7.21
C TYR A 338 -7.62 13.80 -7.66
N LEU A 339 -7.88 12.89 -6.72
CA LEU A 339 -8.67 11.68 -6.96
C LEU A 339 -10.12 12.06 -7.33
N GLU A 340 -10.76 12.92 -6.55
CA GLU A 340 -12.11 13.41 -6.83
C GLU A 340 -12.22 14.02 -8.22
N LYS A 341 -11.20 14.79 -8.62
CA LYS A 341 -11.16 15.37 -9.96
C LYS A 341 -11.00 14.32 -11.05
N ALA A 342 -10.15 13.31 -10.86
CA ALA A 342 -9.99 12.22 -11.81
C ALA A 342 -11.28 11.40 -11.95
N GLN A 343 -11.98 11.13 -10.86
CA GLN A 343 -13.28 10.45 -10.83
C GLN A 343 -14.36 11.25 -11.54
N GLU A 344 -14.49 12.57 -11.25
CA GLU A 344 -15.41 13.47 -11.96
C GLU A 344 -15.25 13.37 -13.48
N LEU A 345 -14.01 13.37 -13.96
CA LEU A 345 -13.71 13.32 -15.40
C LEU A 345 -14.07 11.97 -16.05
N LEU A 346 -14.14 10.91 -15.27
CA LEU A 346 -14.56 9.58 -15.70
C LEU A 346 -16.05 9.33 -15.44
N GLY A 347 -16.75 10.25 -14.76
CA GLY A 347 -18.15 10.09 -14.36
C GLY A 347 -18.35 9.04 -13.26
N LEU A 348 -17.33 8.85 -12.43
CA LEU A 348 -17.37 7.95 -11.27
C LEU A 348 -17.84 8.72 -10.05
N ASP A 349 -18.53 8.04 -9.15
CA ASP A 349 -18.95 8.59 -7.87
C ASP A 349 -17.91 8.31 -6.77
N ASN A 350 -17.82 9.21 -5.78
CA ASN A 350 -16.98 9.07 -4.58
C ASN A 350 -17.60 8.16 -3.52
N GLU A 351 -18.51 7.30 -3.89
CA GLU A 351 -19.08 6.36 -2.94
C GLU A 351 -18.00 5.35 -2.54
N GLY A 352 -17.74 5.28 -1.24
CA GLY A 352 -16.81 4.31 -0.67
C GLY A 352 -17.24 2.87 -0.99
N PRO A 353 -16.39 1.90 -0.74
CA PRO A 353 -16.65 0.53 -1.12
C PRO A 353 -17.97 0.08 -0.47
N GLU A 354 -19.00 -0.14 -1.29
CA GLU A 354 -20.10 -0.97 -0.84
C GLU A 354 -19.50 -2.30 -0.37
N THR A 355 -20.02 -2.81 0.74
CA THR A 355 -19.71 -4.18 1.17
C THR A 355 -20.14 -5.12 0.05
N LEU A 356 -19.22 -5.43 -0.86
CA LEU A 356 -19.50 -6.45 -1.85
C LEU A 356 -19.58 -7.77 -1.09
N PRO A 357 -20.74 -8.45 -1.10
CA PRO A 357 -20.82 -9.77 -0.51
C PRO A 357 -19.89 -10.69 -1.30
N TYR A 358 -19.01 -11.40 -0.61
CA TYR A 358 -18.30 -12.51 -1.22
C TYR A 358 -19.26 -13.65 -1.49
N PRO A 359 -19.00 -14.42 -2.54
CA PRO A 359 -19.77 -15.62 -2.77
C PRO A 359 -19.54 -16.66 -1.69
#